data_8bc6213131e874218634fa3c75e0ece3
#
_entry.id   8bc6213131e874218634fa3c75e0ece3
#
_cell.length_a   1.000
_cell.length_b   1.000
_cell.length_c   1.000
_cell.angle_alpha   90.00
_cell.angle_beta   90.00
_cell.angle_gamma   90.00
#
_symmetry.space_group_name_H-M   'P 1'
#
loop_
_entity.id
_entity.type
_entity.pdbx_description
1 polymer ?
#
loop_
_entity_poly.entity_id
_entity_poly.type
_entity_poly.pdbx_seq_one_letter_code
_entity_poly.pdbx_strand_id
1 'polypeptide(L)'
;LLLKSRVRLSGKNIDLGIGVEILGGSNISMGDNISIMKFTSLYAQDGASLKLGSNISINSNVCISADQGKIIIGSHVLIAQNVVIRASNHIFNDVSLPIMEQGHSSGRIIIGDDCWIGANAVITSNVTIGNGSIVGAGAVVTKDITPFSIVGGVPAKNLKSRVN
;
A
#
# COMPACT_ATOMS: atom_id res chain seq x y z
N LEU A 1 -18.97 -13.06 7.29
CA LEU A 1 -18.81 -13.41 8.73
C LEU A 1 -17.47 -14.12 9.05
N LEU A 2 -16.81 -14.73 8.07
CA LEU A 2 -15.57 -15.50 8.26
C LEU A 2 -14.29 -14.63 8.32
N LEU A 3 -14.33 -13.36 7.96
CA LEU A 3 -13.16 -12.48 7.85
C LEU A 3 -12.78 -11.77 9.15
N LYS A 4 -13.76 -11.46 10.02
CA LYS A 4 -13.48 -10.81 11.33
C LYS A 4 -12.61 -11.65 12.26
N SER A 5 -12.58 -12.98 12.08
CA SER A 5 -11.74 -13.88 12.88
C SER A 5 -10.30 -13.99 12.40
N ARG A 6 -9.95 -13.40 11.25
CA ARG A 6 -8.63 -13.54 10.60
C ARG A 6 -7.77 -12.29 10.67
N VAL A 7 -8.34 -11.13 10.99
CA VAL A 7 -7.61 -9.85 11.11
C VAL A 7 -7.37 -9.54 12.58
N ARG A 8 -6.15 -9.20 12.94
CA ARG A 8 -5.70 -9.02 14.34
C ARG A 8 -6.51 -7.96 15.09
N LEU A 9 -6.80 -6.86 14.46
CA LEU A 9 -7.59 -5.75 14.99
C LEU A 9 -8.40 -5.18 13.84
N SER A 10 -9.72 -5.33 13.89
CA SER A 10 -10.62 -4.64 12.98
C SER A 10 -11.41 -3.61 13.74
N GLY A 11 -11.40 -2.38 13.25
CA GLY A 11 -12.29 -1.31 13.69
C GLY A 11 -13.76 -1.58 13.33
N LYS A 12 -14.57 -0.55 13.43
CA LYS A 12 -15.99 -0.58 13.07
C LYS A 12 -16.18 -0.20 11.60
N ASN A 13 -17.31 -0.62 11.02
CA ASN A 13 -17.72 -0.25 9.64
C ASN A 13 -16.66 -0.62 8.59
N ILE A 14 -16.24 -1.89 8.59
CA ILE A 14 -15.38 -2.44 7.53
C ILE A 14 -16.28 -3.10 6.49
N ASP A 15 -16.26 -2.57 5.28
CA ASP A 15 -16.97 -3.10 4.11
C ASP A 15 -15.98 -3.78 3.15
N LEU A 16 -16.28 -5.03 2.79
CA LEU A 16 -15.42 -5.86 1.94
C LEU A 16 -16.19 -6.33 0.72
N GLY A 17 -15.74 -5.92 -0.44
CA GLY A 17 -16.28 -6.34 -1.72
C GLY A 17 -16.06 -7.82 -2.00
N ILE A 18 -16.75 -8.31 -3.02
CA ILE A 18 -16.61 -9.69 -3.48
C ILE A 18 -15.18 -9.98 -3.96
N GLY A 19 -14.64 -11.16 -3.61
CA GLY A 19 -13.30 -11.57 -4.05
C GLY A 19 -12.16 -10.81 -3.38
N VAL A 20 -12.40 -10.09 -2.29
CA VAL A 20 -11.31 -9.53 -1.46
C VAL A 20 -10.55 -10.67 -0.79
N GLU A 21 -9.23 -10.69 -0.97
CA GLU A 21 -8.34 -11.69 -0.42
C GLU A 21 -7.49 -11.09 0.70
N ILE A 22 -7.40 -11.78 1.84
CA ILE A 22 -6.58 -11.39 2.98
C ILE A 22 -5.72 -12.57 3.40
N LEU A 23 -4.40 -12.44 3.26
CA LEU A 23 -3.42 -13.42 3.72
C LEU A 23 -2.54 -12.81 4.83
N GLY A 24 -2.28 -13.62 5.88
CA GLY A 24 -1.53 -13.14 7.05
C GLY A 24 -2.32 -12.14 7.90
N GLY A 25 -3.62 -12.32 8.03
CA GLY A 25 -4.51 -11.40 8.71
C GLY A 25 -4.14 -11.11 10.17
N SER A 26 -3.44 -12.02 10.87
CA SER A 26 -2.91 -11.79 12.22
C SER A 26 -1.90 -10.63 12.29
N ASN A 27 -1.31 -10.26 11.17
CA ASN A 27 -0.34 -9.18 11.02
C ASN A 27 -0.97 -7.91 10.41
N ILE A 28 -2.29 -7.92 10.17
CA ILE A 28 -3.04 -6.79 9.62
C ILE A 28 -3.87 -6.15 10.72
N SER A 29 -3.78 -4.84 10.83
CA SER A 29 -4.65 -4.03 11.68
C SER A 29 -5.35 -2.95 10.85
N MET A 30 -6.64 -2.76 11.12
CA MET A 30 -7.51 -1.81 10.42
C MET A 30 -8.22 -0.91 11.44
N GLY A 31 -8.24 0.39 11.15
CA GLY A 31 -9.07 1.35 11.88
C GLY A 31 -10.55 1.28 11.48
N ASP A 32 -11.28 2.35 11.72
CA ASP A 32 -12.72 2.43 11.46
C ASP A 32 -13.03 2.95 10.05
N ASN A 33 -14.23 2.64 9.54
CA ASN A 33 -14.79 3.18 8.29
C ASN A 33 -13.88 2.90 7.08
N ILE A 34 -13.62 1.64 6.81
CA ILE A 34 -12.80 1.22 5.66
C ILE A 34 -13.66 0.48 4.65
N SER A 35 -13.63 0.93 3.41
CA SER A 35 -14.25 0.24 2.28
C SER A 35 -13.17 -0.34 1.37
N ILE A 36 -13.24 -1.64 1.08
CA ILE A 36 -12.33 -2.37 0.21
C ILE A 36 -13.15 -3.00 -0.91
N MET A 37 -12.96 -2.52 -2.12
CA MET A 37 -13.74 -2.96 -3.28
C MET A 37 -13.24 -4.32 -3.80
N LYS A 38 -14.01 -4.87 -4.72
CA LYS A 38 -13.85 -6.24 -5.26
C LYS A 38 -12.44 -6.54 -5.78
N PHE A 39 -12.04 -7.81 -5.62
CA PHE A 39 -10.79 -8.37 -6.14
C PHE A 39 -9.52 -7.66 -5.66
N THR A 40 -9.58 -7.02 -4.51
CA THR A 40 -8.43 -6.40 -3.85
C THR A 40 -7.74 -7.41 -2.94
N SER A 41 -6.41 -7.40 -2.93
CA SER A 41 -5.60 -8.33 -2.14
C SER A 41 -4.78 -7.58 -1.10
N LEU A 42 -4.84 -8.05 0.15
CA LEU A 42 -4.06 -7.56 1.29
C LEU A 42 -3.19 -8.70 1.82
N TYR A 43 -1.88 -8.59 1.71
CA TYR A 43 -0.92 -9.61 2.12
C TYR A 43 0.03 -9.09 3.20
N ALA A 44 0.17 -9.87 4.28
CA ALA A 44 1.08 -9.57 5.39
C ALA A 44 1.59 -10.87 6.03
N GLN A 45 2.27 -11.70 5.24
CA GLN A 45 2.85 -12.97 5.67
C GLN A 45 4.31 -12.80 6.11
N ASP A 46 4.91 -13.85 6.64
CA ASP A 46 6.34 -13.97 6.91
C ASP A 46 6.94 -12.83 7.77
N GLY A 47 6.32 -12.55 8.90
CA GLY A 47 6.77 -11.51 9.83
C GLY A 47 6.47 -10.08 9.39
N ALA A 48 5.67 -9.92 8.34
CA ALA A 48 5.22 -8.63 7.84
C ALA A 48 4.28 -7.89 8.80
N SER A 49 4.02 -6.62 8.50
CA SER A 49 3.01 -5.82 9.20
C SER A 49 2.32 -4.85 8.23
N LEU A 50 0.99 -4.94 8.17
CA LEU A 50 0.15 -3.98 7.44
C LEU A 50 -0.75 -3.25 8.43
N LYS A 51 -0.64 -1.92 8.47
CA LYS A 51 -1.52 -1.06 9.29
C LYS A 51 -2.28 -0.11 8.39
N LEU A 52 -3.60 -0.13 8.53
CA LEU A 52 -4.52 0.80 7.89
C LEU A 52 -5.14 1.70 8.96
N GLY A 53 -5.08 3.00 8.79
CA GLY A 53 -5.77 3.98 9.62
C GLY A 53 -7.29 3.91 9.45
N SER A 54 -7.98 5.01 9.67
CA SER A 54 -9.44 5.10 9.56
C SER A 54 -9.87 5.93 8.34
N ASN A 55 -11.13 5.77 7.91
CA ASN A 55 -11.72 6.54 6.79
C ASN A 55 -10.93 6.31 5.48
N ILE A 56 -10.73 5.06 5.12
CA ILE A 56 -9.97 4.67 3.93
C ILE A 56 -10.92 4.06 2.88
N SER A 57 -10.74 4.48 1.63
CA SER A 57 -11.39 3.84 0.49
C SER A 57 -10.35 3.21 -0.42
N ILE A 58 -10.43 1.89 -0.59
CA ILE A 58 -9.57 1.10 -1.49
C ILE A 58 -10.44 0.58 -2.62
N ASN A 59 -10.15 1.00 -3.83
CA ASN A 59 -10.91 0.62 -5.01
C ASN A 59 -10.56 -0.81 -5.48
N SER A 60 -11.14 -1.25 -6.60
CA SER A 60 -11.03 -2.62 -7.11
C SER A 60 -9.63 -2.97 -7.63
N ASN A 61 -9.28 -4.26 -7.56
CA ASN A 61 -8.03 -4.80 -8.11
C ASN A 61 -6.75 -4.17 -7.53
N VAL A 62 -6.81 -3.64 -6.32
CA VAL A 62 -5.63 -3.12 -5.63
C VAL A 62 -4.86 -4.27 -5.01
N CYS A 63 -3.53 -4.22 -5.10
CA CYS A 63 -2.64 -5.16 -4.42
C CYS A 63 -1.79 -4.42 -3.39
N ILE A 64 -1.98 -4.73 -2.11
CA ILE A 64 -1.15 -4.22 -1.01
C ILE A 64 -0.43 -5.41 -0.38
N SER A 65 0.87 -5.54 -0.65
CA SER A 65 1.70 -6.63 -0.14
C SER A 65 2.79 -6.09 0.76
N ALA A 66 2.62 -6.33 2.05
CA ALA A 66 3.63 -6.06 3.08
C ALA A 66 4.60 -7.24 3.27
N ASP A 67 4.39 -8.37 2.57
CA ASP A 67 5.15 -9.59 2.78
C ASP A 67 6.64 -9.33 3.00
N GLN A 68 7.16 -9.88 4.09
CA GLN A 68 8.54 -9.71 4.57
C GLN A 68 8.93 -8.24 4.90
N GLY A 69 7.97 -7.31 4.94
CA GLY A 69 8.21 -5.89 5.18
C GLY A 69 7.12 -5.23 6.01
N LYS A 70 7.04 -3.90 5.92
CA LYS A 70 6.07 -3.11 6.68
C LYS A 70 5.39 -2.08 5.79
N ILE A 71 4.06 -2.02 5.87
CA ILE A 71 3.26 -0.97 5.23
C ILE A 71 2.40 -0.29 6.30
N ILE A 72 2.44 1.04 6.31
CA ILE A 72 1.59 1.88 7.15
C ILE A 72 0.86 2.84 6.23
N ILE A 73 -0.46 2.81 6.27
CA ILE A 73 -1.33 3.75 5.57
C ILE A 73 -2.10 4.53 6.61
N GLY A 74 -1.99 5.84 6.57
CA GLY A 74 -2.65 6.77 7.47
C GLY A 74 -4.17 6.79 7.29
N SER A 75 -4.81 7.82 7.81
CA SER A 75 -6.25 8.00 7.76
C SER A 75 -6.67 8.93 6.60
N HIS A 76 -7.94 8.87 6.18
CA HIS A 76 -8.50 9.69 5.10
C HIS A 76 -7.79 9.48 3.75
N VAL A 77 -7.40 8.24 3.45
CA VAL A 77 -6.66 7.88 2.23
C VAL A 77 -7.60 7.31 1.18
N LEU A 78 -7.41 7.77 -0.05
CA LEU A 78 -8.08 7.25 -1.23
C LEU A 78 -7.08 6.49 -2.10
N ILE A 79 -7.35 5.21 -2.39
CA ILE A 79 -6.56 4.37 -3.27
C ILE A 79 -7.42 3.94 -4.44
N ALA A 80 -7.08 4.42 -5.63
CA ALA A 80 -7.83 4.13 -6.84
C ALA A 80 -7.56 2.70 -7.36
N GLN A 81 -8.26 2.30 -8.40
CA GLN A 81 -8.18 0.94 -8.95
C GLN A 81 -6.80 0.59 -9.52
N ASN A 82 -6.48 -0.70 -9.48
CA ASN A 82 -5.26 -1.30 -10.03
C ASN A 82 -3.95 -0.74 -9.43
N VAL A 83 -3.99 -0.13 -8.26
CA VAL A 83 -2.79 0.35 -7.55
C VAL A 83 -2.03 -0.85 -7.00
N VAL A 84 -0.69 -0.81 -7.09
CA VAL A 84 0.21 -1.79 -6.49
C VAL A 84 1.10 -1.11 -5.45
N ILE A 85 1.07 -1.62 -4.22
CA ILE A 85 1.92 -1.17 -3.11
C ILE A 85 2.67 -2.40 -2.59
N ARG A 86 4.00 -2.45 -2.78
CA ARG A 86 4.79 -3.61 -2.43
C ARG A 86 6.03 -3.24 -1.62
N ALA A 87 6.15 -3.79 -0.41
CA ALA A 87 7.21 -3.44 0.53
C ALA A 87 8.49 -4.28 0.39
N SER A 88 8.47 -5.39 -0.34
CA SER A 88 9.64 -6.24 -0.54
C SER A 88 10.10 -6.26 -2.00
N ASN A 89 11.40 -6.52 -2.20
CA ASN A 89 11.99 -6.75 -3.52
C ASN A 89 12.76 -8.07 -3.50
N HIS A 90 12.98 -8.67 -4.67
CA HIS A 90 13.95 -9.75 -4.81
C HIS A 90 15.37 -9.21 -4.60
N ILE A 91 16.23 -10.04 -3.99
CA ILE A 91 17.66 -9.81 -3.98
C ILE A 91 18.21 -10.27 -5.34
N PHE A 92 19.08 -9.47 -5.96
CA PHE A 92 19.58 -9.72 -7.31
C PHE A 92 21.05 -9.36 -7.50
N ASN A 93 21.77 -9.08 -6.40
CA ASN A 93 23.13 -8.56 -6.46
C ASN A 93 24.18 -9.62 -6.80
N ASP A 94 23.92 -10.89 -6.51
CA ASP A 94 24.82 -11.99 -6.83
C ASP A 94 24.53 -12.51 -8.26
N VAL A 95 25.37 -12.10 -9.21
CA VAL A 95 25.23 -12.51 -10.62
C VAL A 95 25.56 -13.97 -10.88
N SER A 96 26.14 -14.69 -9.89
CA SER A 96 26.43 -16.12 -9.98
C SER A 96 25.24 -17.01 -9.66
N LEU A 97 24.18 -16.46 -9.08
CA LEU A 97 22.96 -17.17 -8.68
C LEU A 97 21.74 -16.65 -9.43
N PRO A 98 20.79 -17.52 -9.78
CA PRO A 98 19.47 -17.09 -10.25
C PRO A 98 18.78 -16.16 -9.23
N ILE A 99 18.10 -15.12 -9.69
CA ILE A 99 17.39 -14.14 -8.82
C ILE A 99 16.42 -14.86 -7.87
N MET A 100 15.70 -15.89 -8.34
CA MET A 100 14.74 -16.64 -7.53
C MET A 100 15.35 -17.37 -6.34
N GLU A 101 16.66 -17.64 -6.36
CA GLU A 101 17.38 -18.35 -5.31
C GLU A 101 17.99 -17.40 -4.28
N GLN A 102 18.03 -16.10 -4.54
CA GLN A 102 18.63 -15.09 -3.67
C GLN A 102 17.67 -14.59 -2.56
N GLY A 103 16.37 -14.92 -2.66
CA GLY A 103 15.38 -14.51 -1.66
C GLY A 103 14.90 -13.06 -1.84
N HIS A 104 14.47 -12.44 -0.73
CA HIS A 104 13.86 -11.11 -0.74
C HIS A 104 14.52 -10.19 0.28
N SER A 105 14.56 -8.91 -0.04
CA SER A 105 14.91 -7.84 0.89
C SER A 105 13.63 -7.25 1.50
N SER A 106 13.64 -7.07 2.82
CA SER A 106 12.58 -6.39 3.54
C SER A 106 12.65 -4.88 3.32
N GLY A 107 11.49 -4.23 3.19
CA GLY A 107 11.41 -2.79 3.10
C GLY A 107 10.22 -2.20 3.86
N ARG A 108 10.09 -0.89 3.80
CA ARG A 108 9.04 -0.15 4.50
C ARG A 108 8.37 0.85 3.56
N ILE A 109 7.04 0.90 3.60
CA ILE A 109 6.26 1.93 2.93
C ILE A 109 5.41 2.65 3.97
N ILE A 110 5.41 3.98 3.91
CA ILE A 110 4.53 4.83 4.70
C ILE A 110 3.74 5.70 3.75
N ILE A 111 2.42 5.68 3.86
CA ILE A 111 1.52 6.64 3.22
C ILE A 111 0.88 7.44 4.34
N GLY A 112 1.09 8.73 4.34
CA GLY A 112 0.56 9.65 5.34
C GLY A 112 -0.95 9.82 5.27
N ASP A 113 -1.47 10.71 6.10
CA ASP A 113 -2.89 11.04 6.14
C ASP A 113 -3.29 11.91 4.93
N ASP A 114 -4.58 11.89 4.57
CA ASP A 114 -5.18 12.71 3.50
C ASP A 114 -4.46 12.56 2.14
N CYS A 115 -4.01 11.34 1.82
CA CYS A 115 -3.36 11.05 0.54
C CYS A 115 -4.34 10.49 -0.49
N TRP A 116 -4.09 10.82 -1.76
CA TRP A 116 -4.79 10.21 -2.90
C TRP A 116 -3.79 9.52 -3.82
N ILE A 117 -3.95 8.19 -3.99
CA ILE A 117 -3.16 7.37 -4.88
C ILE A 117 -3.99 7.10 -6.13
N GLY A 118 -3.58 7.67 -7.25
CA GLY A 118 -4.26 7.58 -8.54
C GLY A 118 -4.21 6.18 -9.13
N ALA A 119 -5.14 5.90 -10.05
CA ALA A 119 -5.29 4.58 -10.68
C ALA A 119 -4.01 4.11 -11.38
N ASN A 120 -3.73 2.80 -11.32
CA ASN A 120 -2.56 2.16 -11.92
C ASN A 120 -1.21 2.68 -11.39
N ALA A 121 -1.18 3.41 -10.27
CA ALA A 121 0.07 3.81 -9.66
C ALA A 121 0.78 2.62 -9.00
N VAL A 122 2.12 2.66 -8.98
CA VAL A 122 2.97 1.68 -8.31
C VAL A 122 3.80 2.38 -7.25
N ILE A 123 3.71 1.91 -6.00
CA ILE A 123 4.54 2.38 -4.89
C ILE A 123 5.56 1.30 -4.57
N THR A 124 6.82 1.60 -4.80
CA THR A 124 7.92 0.65 -4.58
C THR A 124 8.39 0.64 -3.12
N SER A 125 9.17 -0.36 -2.79
CA SER A 125 9.75 -0.53 -1.45
C SER A 125 10.58 0.68 -1.01
N ASN A 126 10.61 0.94 0.30
CA ASN A 126 11.38 2.00 0.96
C ASN A 126 10.98 3.42 0.55
N VAL A 127 9.66 3.67 0.43
CA VAL A 127 9.09 4.97 0.08
C VAL A 127 8.21 5.50 1.21
N THR A 128 8.36 6.79 1.51
CA THR A 128 7.45 7.56 2.36
C THR A 128 6.70 8.59 1.52
N ILE A 129 5.37 8.56 1.56
CA ILE A 129 4.50 9.57 0.96
C ILE A 129 3.98 10.47 2.10
N GLY A 130 4.37 11.73 2.08
CA GLY A 130 3.97 12.72 3.11
C GLY A 130 2.47 13.03 3.08
N ASN A 131 1.95 13.49 4.21
CA ASN A 131 0.54 13.83 4.38
C ASN A 131 0.03 14.79 3.28
N GLY A 132 -1.22 14.63 2.90
CA GLY A 132 -1.88 15.51 1.95
C GLY A 132 -1.38 15.39 0.50
N SER A 133 -0.58 14.39 0.18
CA SER A 133 0.01 14.23 -1.15
C SER A 133 -0.91 13.52 -2.13
N ILE A 134 -0.73 13.81 -3.41
CA ILE A 134 -1.43 13.17 -4.52
C ILE A 134 -0.42 12.50 -5.44
N VAL A 135 -0.62 11.20 -5.68
CA VAL A 135 0.10 10.44 -6.69
C VAL A 135 -0.79 10.33 -7.92
N GLY A 136 -0.34 10.88 -9.04
CA GLY A 136 -1.06 10.85 -10.30
C GLY A 136 -1.25 9.43 -10.85
N ALA A 137 -2.29 9.24 -11.66
CA ALA A 137 -2.56 7.94 -12.28
C ALA A 137 -1.37 7.46 -13.13
N GLY A 138 -1.07 6.16 -13.07
CA GLY A 138 0.05 5.54 -13.79
C GLY A 138 1.44 5.92 -13.29
N ALA A 139 1.57 6.65 -12.20
CA ALA A 139 2.87 7.03 -11.66
C ALA A 139 3.59 5.85 -10.99
N VAL A 140 4.92 5.81 -11.09
CA VAL A 140 5.77 4.87 -10.38
C VAL A 140 6.62 5.62 -9.36
N VAL A 141 6.24 5.49 -8.10
CA VAL A 141 6.90 6.18 -6.98
C VAL A 141 8.07 5.34 -6.49
N THR A 142 9.28 5.84 -6.67
CA THR A 142 10.54 5.17 -6.31
C THR A 142 11.37 5.94 -5.28
N LYS A 143 10.90 7.11 -4.85
CA LYS A 143 11.55 7.99 -3.86
C LYS A 143 10.49 8.62 -2.96
N ASP A 144 10.93 9.09 -1.80
CA ASP A 144 10.07 9.80 -0.85
C ASP A 144 9.41 11.02 -1.48
N ILE A 145 8.17 11.27 -1.06
CA ILE A 145 7.35 12.41 -1.46
C ILE A 145 7.12 13.30 -0.24
N THR A 146 7.49 14.58 -0.36
CA THR A 146 7.24 15.57 0.70
C THR A 146 5.74 15.83 0.86
N PRO A 147 5.29 16.23 2.08
CA PRO A 147 3.88 16.53 2.31
C PRO A 147 3.31 17.54 1.30
N PHE A 148 2.02 17.40 1.00
CA PHE A 148 1.23 18.27 0.12
C PHE A 148 1.74 18.36 -1.33
N SER A 149 2.54 17.38 -1.77
CA SER A 149 3.02 17.33 -3.14
C SER A 149 2.04 16.64 -4.07
N ILE A 150 2.01 17.08 -5.32
CA ILE A 150 1.35 16.38 -6.43
C ILE A 150 2.45 15.86 -7.34
N VAL A 151 2.54 14.52 -7.46
CA VAL A 151 3.57 13.85 -8.24
C VAL A 151 2.98 13.02 -9.36
N GLY A 152 3.74 12.79 -10.42
CA GLY A 152 3.33 11.95 -11.55
C GLY A 152 4.48 11.52 -12.42
N GLY A 153 4.23 10.56 -13.32
CA GLY A 153 5.20 10.04 -14.28
C GLY A 153 5.95 8.79 -13.82
N VAL A 154 6.86 8.29 -14.67
CA VAL A 154 7.67 7.09 -14.48
C VAL A 154 9.14 7.42 -14.76
N PRO A 155 10.00 7.52 -13.72
CA PRO A 155 9.66 7.58 -12.31
C PRO A 155 8.88 8.85 -11.94
N ALA A 156 8.11 8.78 -10.84
CA ALA A 156 7.33 9.92 -10.39
C ALA A 156 8.21 11.11 -10.01
N LYS A 157 7.80 12.29 -10.47
CA LYS A 157 8.45 13.58 -10.18
C LYS A 157 7.42 14.55 -9.61
N ASN A 158 7.89 15.51 -8.82
CA ASN A 158 7.04 16.57 -8.32
C ASN A 158 6.55 17.45 -9.48
N LEU A 159 5.25 17.61 -9.60
CA LEU A 159 4.59 18.45 -10.61
C LEU A 159 4.22 19.83 -10.03
N LYS A 160 3.68 19.85 -8.81
CA LYS A 160 3.31 21.04 -8.06
C LYS A 160 3.01 20.74 -6.60
N SER A 161 2.82 21.79 -5.81
CA SER A 161 2.31 21.69 -4.43
C SER A 161 0.79 21.87 -4.38
N ARG A 162 0.11 21.27 -3.37
CA ARG A 162 -1.29 21.56 -3.01
C ARG A 162 -1.43 22.86 -2.22
N VAL A 163 -0.36 23.28 -1.59
CA VAL A 163 -0.32 24.57 -0.86
C VAL A 163 0.40 25.60 -1.72
N ASN A 164 -0.15 26.78 -1.78
CA ASN A 164 0.43 27.94 -2.48
C ASN A 164 1.64 28.48 -1.73
#